data_c2d80a2ed15b1f284cddfc78be403ebe
#
_entry.id   c2d80a2ed15b1f284cddfc78be403ebe
#
_cell.length_a   1.000
_cell.length_b   1.000
_cell.length_c   1.000
_cell.angle_alpha   90.00
_cell.angle_beta   90.00
_cell.angle_gamma   90.00
#
_symmetry.space_group_name_H-M   'P 1'
#
loop_
_entity.id
_entity.type
_entity.pdbx_description
1 polymer ?
#
loop_
_entity_poly.entity_id
_entity_poly.type
_entity_poly.pdbx_seq_one_letter_code
_entity_poly.pdbx_strand_id
1 'polypeptide(L)'
;MDGTPRNGTPLPCTPLTALQARSIAEAFRPAQAWGSRRDYYYTRGKLGSDPLYDGVLQHLPDDGQPVLDLGCGLGLFAHVLRQRGGTQRYLGVDLDAGKIARAQRAAADLPDVRFDCLDVQAPLPAHRGHVLLLDVLQYLDAGPQQVLLHAASEQVAPGGRLLLRTPLATGDGRDRTTRVADRLAWLVGWMGTRPRHYPDPEVVQATLAAAGLQVRSPRPLHGRTPFNSWLLVAERPAL
;
A
#
# COMPACT_ATOMS: atom_id res chain seq x y z
N MET A 1 -30.10 -7.40 26.25
CA MET A 1 -29.96 -7.80 24.82
C MET A 1 -28.49 -7.60 24.48
N ASP A 2 -27.80 -8.71 24.43
CA ASP A 2 -26.34 -8.79 24.39
C ASP A 2 -25.85 -8.63 22.94
N GLY A 3 -25.27 -7.46 22.64
CA GLY A 3 -24.76 -7.09 21.32
C GLY A 3 -23.28 -7.43 21.17
N THR A 4 -22.91 -8.70 21.32
CA THR A 4 -21.54 -9.16 21.05
C THR A 4 -21.26 -9.01 19.55
N PRO A 5 -20.20 -8.27 19.12
CA PRO A 5 -19.82 -8.20 17.71
C PRO A 5 -19.39 -9.60 17.26
N ARG A 6 -20.12 -10.17 16.31
CA ARG A 6 -19.76 -11.44 15.67
C ARG A 6 -18.37 -11.29 15.06
N ASN A 7 -17.40 -12.02 15.59
CA ASN A 7 -16.11 -12.27 14.96
C ASN A 7 -16.35 -13.01 13.62
N GLY A 8 -16.71 -12.26 12.58
CA GLY A 8 -16.77 -12.80 11.23
C GLY A 8 -15.37 -13.21 10.80
N THR A 9 -15.21 -14.47 10.39
CA THR A 9 -13.99 -14.94 9.72
C THR A 9 -13.70 -13.96 8.57
N PRO A 10 -12.52 -13.33 8.52
CA PRO A 10 -12.22 -12.39 7.44
C PRO A 10 -12.39 -13.09 6.11
N LEU A 11 -13.09 -12.45 5.17
CA LEU A 11 -13.20 -12.96 3.80
C LEU A 11 -11.79 -13.17 3.21
N PRO A 12 -11.59 -14.22 2.42
CA PRO A 12 -10.31 -14.46 1.79
C PRO A 12 -9.95 -13.28 0.90
N CYS A 13 -8.80 -12.64 1.14
CA CYS A 13 -8.29 -11.58 0.29
C CYS A 13 -7.86 -12.17 -1.05
N THR A 14 -8.52 -11.74 -2.13
CA THR A 14 -8.26 -12.24 -3.49
C THR A 14 -7.76 -11.11 -4.39
N PRO A 15 -6.93 -11.40 -5.40
CA PRO A 15 -6.63 -10.43 -6.45
C PRO A 15 -7.93 -9.97 -7.14
N LEU A 16 -7.87 -8.79 -7.79
CA LEU A 16 -9.00 -8.32 -8.60
C LEU A 16 -9.29 -9.32 -9.73
N THR A 17 -10.54 -9.40 -10.13
CA THR A 17 -10.92 -10.20 -11.30
C THR A 17 -10.21 -9.68 -12.56
N ALA A 18 -10.02 -10.55 -13.54
CA ALA A 18 -9.37 -10.17 -14.81
C ALA A 18 -10.08 -8.98 -15.50
N LEU A 19 -11.40 -8.88 -15.36
CA LEU A 19 -12.19 -7.77 -15.91
C LEU A 19 -11.91 -6.46 -15.17
N GLN A 20 -11.92 -6.47 -13.85
CA GLN A 20 -11.61 -5.31 -13.01
C GLN A 20 -10.18 -4.82 -13.24
N ALA A 21 -9.20 -5.74 -13.20
CA ALA A 21 -7.80 -5.41 -13.44
C ALA A 21 -7.58 -4.82 -14.85
N ARG A 22 -8.28 -5.35 -15.87
CA ARG A 22 -8.23 -4.82 -17.24
C ARG A 22 -8.86 -3.42 -17.32
N SER A 23 -10.02 -3.22 -16.71
CA SER A 23 -10.71 -1.93 -16.71
C SER A 23 -9.80 -0.81 -16.17
N ILE A 24 -9.15 -1.04 -15.01
CA ILE A 24 -8.20 -0.06 -14.45
C ILE A 24 -6.98 0.11 -15.36
N ALA A 25 -6.45 -0.98 -15.93
CA ALA A 25 -5.27 -0.92 -16.77
C ALA A 25 -5.47 -0.06 -18.03
N GLU A 26 -6.71 0.10 -18.53
CA GLU A 26 -7.00 0.97 -19.68
C GLU A 26 -6.54 2.43 -19.46
N ALA A 27 -6.62 2.95 -18.22
CA ALA A 27 -6.13 4.29 -17.88
C ALA A 27 -4.60 4.44 -18.03
N PHE A 28 -3.88 3.33 -18.06
CA PHE A 28 -2.42 3.28 -18.21
C PHE A 28 -1.96 2.98 -19.64
N ARG A 29 -2.87 3.03 -20.61
CA ARG A 29 -2.48 2.92 -22.03
C ARG A 29 -1.74 4.17 -22.49
N PRO A 30 -0.77 4.01 -23.41
CA PRO A 30 -0.13 5.17 -24.02
C PRO A 30 -1.15 5.93 -24.87
N ALA A 31 -1.05 7.26 -24.89
CA ALA A 31 -1.87 8.10 -25.75
C ALA A 31 -1.61 7.84 -27.26
N GLN A 32 -0.40 7.41 -27.61
CA GLN A 32 0.01 7.10 -28.98
C GLN A 32 -0.05 5.59 -29.24
N ALA A 33 -0.46 5.20 -30.44
CA ALA A 33 -0.64 3.80 -30.83
C ALA A 33 0.65 2.94 -30.69
N TRP A 34 1.83 3.53 -30.90
CA TRP A 34 3.16 2.92 -30.76
C TRP A 34 3.85 3.21 -29.44
N GLY A 35 3.18 3.85 -28.50
CA GLY A 35 3.71 4.08 -27.16
C GLY A 35 3.93 2.78 -26.37
N SER A 36 4.83 2.84 -25.39
CA SER A 36 5.11 1.70 -24.52
C SER A 36 3.86 1.28 -23.72
N ARG A 37 3.46 0.03 -23.84
CA ARG A 37 2.36 -0.57 -23.07
C ARG A 37 2.82 -1.19 -21.74
N ARG A 38 4.03 -0.86 -21.27
CA ARG A 38 4.61 -1.42 -20.05
C ARG A 38 3.70 -1.20 -18.84
N ASP A 39 3.23 0.04 -18.64
CA ASP A 39 2.40 0.38 -17.48
C ASP A 39 1.03 -0.33 -17.54
N TYR A 40 0.44 -0.47 -18.73
CA TYR A 40 -0.79 -1.24 -18.93
C TYR A 40 -0.64 -2.71 -18.49
N TYR A 41 0.40 -3.39 -19.00
CA TYR A 41 0.61 -4.80 -18.66
C TYR A 41 1.05 -4.99 -17.21
N TYR A 42 1.86 -4.09 -16.68
CA TYR A 42 2.23 -4.07 -15.28
C TYR A 42 0.99 -3.94 -14.37
N THR A 43 0.15 -2.92 -14.61
CA THR A 43 -1.08 -2.68 -13.85
C THR A 43 -2.01 -3.89 -13.89
N ARG A 44 -2.27 -4.41 -15.09
CA ARG A 44 -3.12 -5.59 -15.26
C ARG A 44 -2.57 -6.81 -14.52
N GLY A 45 -1.27 -7.06 -14.63
CA GLY A 45 -0.60 -8.18 -13.95
C GLY A 45 -0.63 -8.02 -12.43
N LYS A 46 -0.22 -6.85 -11.92
CA LYS A 46 -0.17 -6.56 -10.47
C LYS A 46 -1.55 -6.68 -9.83
N LEU A 47 -2.57 -6.06 -10.41
CA LEU A 47 -3.94 -6.11 -9.87
C LEU A 47 -4.56 -7.51 -9.95
N GLY A 48 -4.27 -8.28 -11.01
CA GLY A 48 -4.83 -9.62 -11.20
C GLY A 48 -4.08 -10.74 -10.45
N SER A 49 -2.93 -10.45 -9.82
CA SER A 49 -2.13 -11.48 -9.12
C SER A 49 -1.90 -11.20 -7.63
N ASP A 50 -1.93 -9.94 -7.21
CA ASP A 50 -1.60 -9.54 -5.85
C ASP A 50 -2.89 -9.26 -5.02
N PRO A 51 -3.11 -9.96 -3.91
CA PRO A 51 -4.27 -9.73 -3.04
C PRO A 51 -4.19 -8.44 -2.22
N LEU A 52 -3.11 -7.65 -2.35
CA LEU A 52 -2.87 -6.42 -1.60
C LEU A 52 -4.09 -5.50 -1.60
N TYR A 53 -4.62 -5.22 -2.79
CA TYR A 53 -5.64 -4.17 -2.97
C TYR A 53 -6.94 -4.51 -2.26
N ASP A 54 -7.45 -5.72 -2.46
CA ASP A 54 -8.65 -6.21 -1.78
C ASP A 54 -8.42 -6.33 -0.27
N GLY A 55 -7.27 -6.86 0.14
CA GLY A 55 -6.92 -7.01 1.55
C GLY A 55 -6.82 -5.68 2.29
N VAL A 56 -6.26 -4.64 1.68
CA VAL A 56 -6.20 -3.30 2.28
C VAL A 56 -7.60 -2.66 2.33
N LEU A 57 -8.40 -2.77 1.25
CA LEU A 57 -9.74 -2.23 1.21
C LEU A 57 -10.69 -2.82 2.26
N GLN A 58 -10.56 -4.12 2.58
CA GLN A 58 -11.36 -4.74 3.66
C GLN A 58 -11.09 -4.11 5.04
N HIS A 59 -9.99 -3.39 5.19
CA HIS A 59 -9.58 -2.75 6.44
C HIS A 59 -9.62 -1.23 6.39
N LEU A 60 -9.81 -0.62 5.22
CA LEU A 60 -9.97 0.82 5.08
C LEU A 60 -11.44 1.19 5.31
N PRO A 61 -11.77 1.96 6.36
CA PRO A 61 -13.15 2.40 6.60
C PRO A 61 -13.64 3.32 5.48
N ASP A 62 -14.92 3.25 5.17
CA ASP A 62 -15.61 4.20 4.29
C ASP A 62 -16.36 5.22 5.16
N ASP A 63 -15.60 6.04 5.88
CA ASP A 63 -16.08 7.02 6.88
C ASP A 63 -15.87 8.48 6.45
N GLY A 64 -15.46 8.70 5.21
CA GLY A 64 -15.18 10.00 4.62
C GLY A 64 -13.84 10.63 5.04
N GLN A 65 -13.06 10.00 5.93
CA GLN A 65 -11.73 10.49 6.27
C GLN A 65 -10.80 10.42 5.06
N PRO A 66 -9.93 11.42 4.84
CA PRO A 66 -9.01 11.41 3.71
C PRO A 66 -7.96 10.29 3.84
N VAL A 67 -7.39 9.89 2.71
CA VAL A 67 -6.37 8.86 2.61
C VAL A 67 -5.05 9.46 2.14
N LEU A 68 -3.95 9.21 2.86
CA LEU A 68 -2.58 9.49 2.46
C LEU A 68 -1.88 8.17 2.13
N ASP A 69 -1.39 8.02 0.90
CA ASP A 69 -0.66 6.84 0.43
C ASP A 69 0.83 7.17 0.24
N LEU A 70 1.65 6.69 1.17
CA LEU A 70 3.10 6.92 1.20
C LEU A 70 3.82 5.85 0.36
N GLY A 71 4.44 6.28 -0.74
CA GLY A 71 5.06 5.41 -1.74
C GLY A 71 4.05 4.79 -2.71
N CYS A 72 3.10 5.61 -3.18
CA CYS A 72 1.96 5.18 -4.00
C CYS A 72 2.33 4.59 -5.38
N GLY A 73 3.56 4.77 -5.85
CA GLY A 73 4.02 4.32 -7.15
C GLY A 73 3.20 4.91 -8.31
N LEU A 74 2.56 4.06 -9.11
CA LEU A 74 1.65 4.46 -10.19
C LEU A 74 0.24 4.83 -9.70
N GLY A 75 -0.01 4.87 -8.40
CA GLY A 75 -1.31 5.24 -7.85
C GLY A 75 -2.41 4.19 -8.06
N LEU A 76 -2.05 2.92 -8.20
CA LEU A 76 -3.02 1.86 -8.50
C LEU A 76 -4.11 1.75 -7.43
N PHE A 77 -3.77 2.02 -6.16
CA PHE A 77 -4.74 1.94 -5.06
C PHE A 77 -5.87 2.97 -5.22
N ALA A 78 -5.58 4.19 -5.68
CA ALA A 78 -6.59 5.21 -5.95
C ALA A 78 -7.63 4.72 -6.97
N HIS A 79 -7.18 4.09 -8.06
CA HIS A 79 -8.08 3.51 -9.06
C HIS A 79 -8.96 2.40 -8.48
N VAL A 80 -8.37 1.52 -7.67
CA VAL A 80 -9.13 0.43 -7.04
C VAL A 80 -10.13 0.98 -6.04
N LEU A 81 -9.74 1.98 -5.23
CA LEU A 81 -10.63 2.66 -4.28
C LEU A 81 -11.84 3.26 -5.02
N ARG A 82 -11.63 4.00 -6.12
CA ARG A 82 -12.74 4.58 -6.92
C ARG A 82 -13.60 3.51 -7.60
N GLN A 83 -12.99 2.45 -8.12
CA GLN A 83 -13.74 1.34 -8.73
C GLN A 83 -14.66 0.62 -7.73
N ARG A 84 -14.29 0.65 -6.43
CA ARG A 84 -15.10 0.07 -5.32
C ARG A 84 -16.08 1.07 -4.71
N GLY A 85 -16.20 2.28 -5.26
CA GLY A 85 -17.14 3.30 -4.82
C GLY A 85 -16.63 4.22 -3.72
N GLY A 86 -15.40 4.05 -3.24
CA GLY A 86 -14.81 4.94 -2.23
C GLY A 86 -14.67 6.37 -2.75
N THR A 87 -15.10 7.35 -1.94
CA THR A 87 -15.14 8.78 -2.31
C THR A 87 -14.18 9.65 -1.53
N GLN A 88 -13.43 9.09 -0.57
CA GLN A 88 -12.50 9.81 0.29
C GLN A 88 -11.48 10.60 -0.54
N ARG A 89 -11.12 11.80 -0.10
CA ARG A 89 -9.99 12.53 -0.70
C ARG A 89 -8.73 11.70 -0.59
N TYR A 90 -7.99 11.59 -1.68
CA TYR A 90 -6.81 10.75 -1.76
C TYR A 90 -5.59 11.57 -2.18
N LEU A 91 -4.52 11.47 -1.39
CA LEU A 91 -3.21 12.00 -1.73
C LEU A 91 -2.20 10.85 -1.77
N GLY A 92 -1.63 10.59 -2.96
CA GLY A 92 -0.52 9.66 -3.12
C GLY A 92 0.80 10.43 -3.26
N VAL A 93 1.85 9.95 -2.59
CA VAL A 93 3.21 10.50 -2.75
C VAL A 93 4.19 9.40 -3.10
N ASP A 94 5.16 9.69 -3.98
CA ASP A 94 6.26 8.79 -4.34
C ASP A 94 7.50 9.61 -4.71
N LEU A 95 8.68 9.07 -4.44
CA LEU A 95 9.96 9.69 -4.78
C LEU A 95 10.20 9.77 -6.31
N ASP A 96 9.64 8.84 -7.08
CA ASP A 96 9.84 8.73 -8.53
C ASP A 96 8.91 9.70 -9.27
N ALA A 97 9.44 10.86 -9.64
CA ALA A 97 8.70 11.88 -10.41
C ALA A 97 8.11 11.33 -11.73
N GLY A 98 8.76 10.35 -12.34
CA GLY A 98 8.27 9.69 -13.56
C GLY A 98 7.04 8.82 -13.29
N LYS A 99 7.00 8.11 -12.15
CA LYS A 99 5.80 7.38 -11.73
C LYS A 99 4.67 8.35 -11.40
N ILE A 100 4.95 9.42 -10.66
CA ILE A 100 3.97 10.45 -10.30
C ILE A 100 3.35 11.08 -11.56
N ALA A 101 4.15 11.48 -12.54
CA ALA A 101 3.62 12.02 -13.79
C ALA A 101 2.70 11.03 -14.54
N ARG A 102 3.02 9.73 -14.47
CA ARG A 102 2.16 8.68 -15.04
C ARG A 102 0.89 8.46 -14.22
N ALA A 103 0.99 8.48 -12.88
CA ALA A 103 -0.16 8.39 -11.98
C ALA A 103 -1.14 9.56 -12.19
N GLN A 104 -0.62 10.79 -12.23
CA GLN A 104 -1.43 12.00 -12.49
C GLN A 104 -2.17 11.90 -13.83
N ARG A 105 -1.50 11.47 -14.90
CA ARG A 105 -2.13 11.29 -16.20
C ARG A 105 -3.20 10.21 -16.17
N ALA A 106 -2.92 9.06 -15.56
CA ALA A 106 -3.86 7.94 -15.50
C ALA A 106 -5.09 8.26 -14.64
N ALA A 107 -4.96 9.12 -13.64
CA ALA A 107 -6.01 9.49 -12.71
C ALA A 107 -6.67 10.85 -13.04
N ALA A 108 -6.45 11.41 -14.23
CA ALA A 108 -6.98 12.74 -14.60
C ALA A 108 -8.50 12.86 -14.44
N ASP A 109 -9.22 11.76 -14.65
CA ASP A 109 -10.69 11.71 -14.55
C ASP A 109 -11.18 11.19 -13.18
N LEU A 110 -10.28 10.90 -12.24
CA LEU A 110 -10.67 10.43 -10.90
C LEU A 110 -10.96 11.63 -9.99
N PRO A 111 -12.16 11.73 -9.41
CA PRO A 111 -12.50 12.83 -8.52
C PRO A 111 -11.68 12.74 -7.22
N ASP A 112 -11.28 13.91 -6.69
CA ASP A 112 -10.63 14.05 -5.38
C ASP A 112 -9.36 13.18 -5.21
N VAL A 113 -8.62 12.92 -6.29
CA VAL A 113 -7.34 12.19 -6.30
C VAL A 113 -6.22 13.15 -6.69
N ARG A 114 -5.16 13.17 -5.90
CA ARG A 114 -3.96 13.96 -6.16
C ARG A 114 -2.71 13.11 -5.95
N PHE A 115 -1.66 13.40 -6.72
CA PHE A 115 -0.33 12.80 -6.59
C PHE A 115 0.74 13.87 -6.56
N ASP A 116 1.68 13.77 -5.61
CA ASP A 116 2.80 14.69 -5.46
C ASP A 116 4.12 13.91 -5.40
N CYS A 117 5.19 14.49 -5.98
CA CYS A 117 6.53 13.92 -5.89
C CYS A 117 7.14 14.31 -4.54
N LEU A 118 7.40 13.30 -3.69
CA LEU A 118 7.95 13.50 -2.35
C LEU A 118 8.79 12.29 -1.93
N ASP A 119 9.94 12.55 -1.32
CA ASP A 119 10.67 11.54 -0.56
C ASP A 119 10.00 11.35 0.81
N VAL A 120 9.58 10.13 1.11
CA VAL A 120 8.95 9.80 2.40
C VAL A 120 9.90 9.95 3.61
N GLN A 121 11.20 10.14 3.37
CA GLN A 121 12.19 10.51 4.39
C GLN A 121 12.25 12.02 4.66
N ALA A 122 11.66 12.86 3.79
CA ALA A 122 11.46 14.28 4.03
C ALA A 122 10.20 14.50 4.93
N PRO A 123 9.98 15.74 5.44
CA PRO A 123 8.76 16.05 6.16
C PRO A 123 7.51 15.70 5.36
N LEU A 124 6.62 14.90 5.95
CA LEU A 124 5.38 14.48 5.31
C LEU A 124 4.41 15.67 5.15
N PRO A 125 3.52 15.66 4.14
CA PRO A 125 2.50 16.68 3.98
C PRO A 125 1.54 16.65 5.17
N ALA A 126 1.00 17.80 5.56
CA ALA A 126 -0.01 17.88 6.62
C ALA A 126 -1.24 17.05 6.23
N HIS A 127 -1.57 16.07 7.06
CA HIS A 127 -2.68 15.14 6.85
C HIS A 127 -3.31 14.76 8.20
N ARG A 128 -4.60 14.48 8.18
CA ARG A 128 -5.33 13.86 9.31
C ARG A 128 -6.41 12.96 8.73
N GLY A 129 -6.16 11.64 8.76
CA GLY A 129 -7.07 10.65 8.17
C GLY A 129 -6.48 9.25 8.25
N HIS A 130 -6.75 8.44 7.23
CA HIS A 130 -6.12 7.14 7.06
C HIS A 130 -4.77 7.28 6.37
N VAL A 131 -3.83 6.41 6.73
CA VAL A 131 -2.50 6.36 6.13
C VAL A 131 -2.24 4.97 5.57
N LEU A 132 -1.77 4.92 4.33
CA LEU A 132 -1.31 3.68 3.68
C LEU A 132 0.21 3.72 3.54
N LEU A 133 0.85 2.59 3.81
CA LEU A 133 2.28 2.38 3.63
C LEU A 133 2.48 0.98 3.05
N LEU A 134 2.38 0.89 1.71
CA LEU A 134 2.24 -0.36 0.99
C LEU A 134 3.50 -0.72 0.21
N ASP A 135 4.23 -1.74 0.68
CA ASP A 135 5.48 -2.24 0.07
C ASP A 135 6.59 -1.16 -0.04
N VAL A 136 6.80 -0.35 1.02
CA VAL A 136 7.77 0.75 1.06
C VAL A 136 8.90 0.49 2.04
N LEU A 137 8.61 0.00 3.25
CA LEU A 137 9.60 -0.08 4.33
C LEU A 137 10.86 -0.85 3.94
N GLN A 138 10.74 -1.92 3.16
CA GLN A 138 11.87 -2.74 2.74
C GLN A 138 12.94 -1.98 1.93
N TYR A 139 12.65 -0.79 1.42
CA TYR A 139 13.59 0.04 0.68
C TYR A 139 14.39 1.00 1.57
N LEU A 140 14.06 1.07 2.85
CA LEU A 140 14.71 1.91 3.85
C LEU A 140 15.57 1.05 4.79
N ASP A 141 16.61 1.67 5.36
CA ASP A 141 17.39 1.09 6.44
C ASP A 141 16.60 1.14 7.77
N ALA A 142 17.00 0.36 8.78
CA ALA A 142 16.24 0.18 10.02
C ALA A 142 15.90 1.49 10.77
N GLY A 143 16.84 2.43 10.86
CA GLY A 143 16.59 3.74 11.49
C GLY A 143 15.55 4.57 10.74
N PRO A 144 15.73 4.85 9.44
CA PRO A 144 14.72 5.50 8.61
C PRO A 144 13.35 4.84 8.61
N GLN A 145 13.26 3.49 8.73
CA GLN A 145 11.98 2.80 8.88
C GLN A 145 11.22 3.26 10.13
N GLN A 146 11.90 3.34 11.28
CA GLN A 146 11.29 3.79 12.55
C GLN A 146 10.84 5.25 12.47
N VAL A 147 11.68 6.12 11.89
CA VAL A 147 11.32 7.55 11.69
C VAL A 147 10.08 7.67 10.83
N LEU A 148 10.01 6.95 9.70
CA LEU A 148 8.84 6.97 8.83
C LEU A 148 7.59 6.41 9.51
N LEU A 149 7.69 5.33 10.25
CA LEU A 149 6.57 4.75 11.00
C LEU A 149 6.01 5.72 12.04
N HIS A 150 6.89 6.44 12.76
CA HIS A 150 6.48 7.46 13.71
C HIS A 150 5.78 8.62 12.99
N ALA A 151 6.40 9.20 11.97
CA ALA A 151 5.83 10.31 11.20
C ALA A 151 4.49 9.94 10.55
N ALA A 152 4.37 8.74 9.98
CA ALA A 152 3.13 8.22 9.41
C ALA A 152 2.04 8.05 10.48
N SER A 153 2.42 7.59 11.68
CA SER A 153 1.48 7.46 12.80
C SER A 153 0.89 8.80 13.22
N GLU A 154 1.68 9.86 13.25
CA GLU A 154 1.21 11.21 13.61
C GLU A 154 0.16 11.75 12.64
N GLN A 155 0.13 11.30 11.40
CA GLN A 155 -0.85 11.68 10.38
C GLN A 155 -2.21 10.96 10.56
N VAL A 156 -2.29 9.91 11.38
CA VAL A 156 -3.52 9.15 11.60
C VAL A 156 -4.46 9.95 12.50
N ALA A 157 -5.67 10.24 12.02
CA ALA A 157 -6.70 10.92 12.80
C ALA A 157 -7.29 10.01 13.90
N PRO A 158 -7.96 10.54 14.95
CA PRO A 158 -8.78 9.75 15.85
C PRO A 158 -9.80 8.92 15.06
N GLY A 159 -9.92 7.61 15.37
CA GLY A 159 -10.70 6.64 14.60
C GLY A 159 -10.08 6.23 13.25
N GLY A 160 -9.03 6.93 12.82
CA GLY A 160 -8.32 6.60 11.58
C GLY A 160 -7.41 5.37 11.70
N ARG A 161 -6.94 4.87 10.56
CA ARG A 161 -6.10 3.68 10.48
C ARG A 161 -4.83 3.92 9.69
N LEU A 162 -3.75 3.32 10.16
CA LEU A 162 -2.54 3.07 9.37
C LEU A 162 -2.59 1.63 8.89
N LEU A 163 -2.57 1.44 7.56
CA LEU A 163 -2.53 0.13 6.90
C LEU A 163 -1.15 -0.05 6.30
N LEU A 164 -0.37 -0.93 6.89
CA LEU A 164 0.99 -1.23 6.49
C LEU A 164 1.08 -2.60 5.87
N ARG A 165 1.54 -2.69 4.63
CA ARG A 165 1.95 -3.96 4.02
C ARG A 165 3.45 -3.94 3.74
N THR A 166 4.14 -4.99 4.16
CA THR A 166 5.57 -5.16 3.93
C THR A 166 5.97 -6.63 4.03
N PRO A 167 7.02 -7.08 3.33
CA PRO A 167 7.69 -8.33 3.69
C PRO A 167 8.29 -8.18 5.09
N LEU A 168 8.10 -9.18 5.95
CA LEU A 168 8.66 -9.20 7.31
C LEU A 168 9.79 -10.22 7.43
N ALA A 169 10.76 -9.94 8.29
CA ALA A 169 11.83 -10.87 8.65
C ALA A 169 11.30 -11.90 9.66
N THR A 170 10.64 -12.95 9.19
CA THR A 170 10.06 -14.00 10.06
C THR A 170 11.01 -15.18 10.31
N GLY A 171 12.18 -15.21 9.64
CA GLY A 171 13.20 -16.27 9.80
C GLY A 171 12.80 -17.62 9.20
N ASP A 172 11.68 -17.70 8.49
CA ASP A 172 11.17 -18.92 7.86
C ASP A 172 11.71 -19.15 6.43
N GLY A 173 11.37 -20.30 5.83
CA GLY A 173 11.83 -20.65 4.48
C GLY A 173 11.32 -19.70 3.38
N ARG A 174 10.24 -18.95 3.63
CA ARG A 174 9.70 -17.95 2.72
C ARG A 174 10.57 -16.70 2.63
N ASP A 175 11.30 -16.36 3.68
CA ASP A 175 12.26 -15.23 3.66
C ASP A 175 13.34 -15.46 2.59
N ARG A 176 13.82 -16.68 2.44
CA ARG A 176 14.80 -17.03 1.38
C ARG A 176 14.20 -16.89 -0.01
N THR A 177 12.96 -17.37 -0.19
CA THR A 177 12.25 -17.27 -1.48
C THR A 177 11.97 -15.80 -1.84
N THR A 178 11.56 -14.99 -0.87
CA THR A 178 11.36 -13.54 -1.04
C THR A 178 12.62 -12.85 -1.50
N ARG A 179 13.76 -13.09 -0.82
CA ARG A 179 15.06 -12.49 -1.20
C ARG A 179 15.51 -12.88 -2.62
N VAL A 180 15.26 -14.11 -3.03
CA VAL A 180 15.58 -14.57 -4.40
C VAL A 180 14.63 -13.93 -5.41
N ALA A 181 13.32 -13.90 -5.12
CA ALA A 181 12.32 -13.28 -5.98
C ALA A 181 12.54 -11.79 -6.18
N ASP A 182 12.87 -11.05 -5.10
CA ASP A 182 13.20 -9.63 -5.14
C ASP A 182 14.46 -9.37 -5.98
N ARG A 183 15.46 -10.23 -5.86
CA ARG A 183 16.69 -10.14 -6.66
C ARG A 183 16.42 -10.37 -8.14
N LEU A 184 15.57 -11.33 -8.49
CA LEU A 184 15.15 -11.59 -9.86
C LEU A 184 14.26 -10.46 -10.41
N ALA A 185 13.30 -9.96 -9.63
CA ALA A 185 12.43 -8.85 -10.02
C ALA A 185 13.21 -7.55 -10.28
N TRP A 186 14.27 -7.30 -9.50
CA TRP A 186 15.21 -6.19 -9.74
C TRP A 186 16.03 -6.41 -11.01
N LEU A 187 16.58 -7.61 -11.24
CA LEU A 187 17.38 -7.96 -12.42
C LEU A 187 16.59 -7.82 -13.72
N VAL A 188 15.29 -8.12 -13.74
CA VAL A 188 14.41 -7.93 -14.90
C VAL A 188 13.81 -6.51 -14.99
N GLY A 189 14.25 -5.58 -14.14
CA GLY A 189 13.82 -4.18 -14.16
C GLY A 189 12.36 -3.94 -13.75
N TRP A 190 11.73 -4.88 -13.05
CA TRP A 190 10.39 -4.71 -12.50
C TRP A 190 10.40 -3.85 -11.24
N MET A 191 11.50 -3.88 -10.47
CA MET A 191 11.71 -3.07 -9.28
C MET A 191 12.80 -2.04 -9.56
N GLY A 192 12.51 -0.76 -9.41
CA GLY A 192 13.46 0.33 -9.62
C GLY A 192 14.54 0.42 -8.54
N THR A 193 14.29 -0.14 -7.36
CA THR A 193 15.19 -0.10 -6.20
C THR A 193 15.27 -1.49 -5.56
N ARG A 194 16.46 -1.86 -5.10
CA ARG A 194 16.69 -3.10 -4.38
C ARG A 194 16.27 -2.97 -2.92
N PRO A 195 15.57 -3.96 -2.33
CA PRO A 195 15.32 -3.99 -0.89
C PRO A 195 16.63 -3.92 -0.10
N ARG A 196 16.64 -3.08 0.95
CA ARG A 196 17.80 -2.85 1.83
C ARG A 196 17.67 -3.64 3.12
N HIS A 197 16.52 -3.53 3.76
CA HIS A 197 16.27 -4.14 5.06
C HIS A 197 14.81 -4.59 5.19
N TYR A 198 14.60 -5.87 5.54
CA TYR A 198 13.27 -6.39 5.86
C TYR A 198 12.96 -6.06 7.32
N PRO A 199 11.86 -5.35 7.61
CA PRO A 199 11.55 -4.93 8.97
C PRO A 199 11.23 -6.12 9.89
N ASP A 200 11.66 -6.00 11.14
CA ASP A 200 11.31 -6.92 12.22
C ASP A 200 9.86 -6.64 12.67
N PRO A 201 8.98 -7.66 12.71
CA PRO A 201 7.59 -7.48 13.09
C PRO A 201 7.39 -6.94 14.51
N GLU A 202 8.25 -7.30 15.46
CA GLU A 202 8.16 -6.82 16.85
C GLU A 202 8.55 -5.35 16.95
N VAL A 203 9.61 -4.95 16.25
CA VAL A 203 10.05 -3.55 16.19
C VAL A 203 8.98 -2.67 15.55
N VAL A 204 8.37 -3.12 14.44
CA VAL A 204 7.28 -2.38 13.78
C VAL A 204 6.09 -2.20 14.72
N GLN A 205 5.63 -3.28 15.37
CA GLN A 205 4.50 -3.22 16.29
C GLN A 205 4.79 -2.32 17.50
N ALA A 206 5.97 -2.44 18.09
CA ALA A 206 6.39 -1.61 19.22
C ALA A 206 6.45 -0.13 18.85
N THR A 207 6.98 0.21 17.65
CA THR A 207 7.06 1.60 17.17
C THR A 207 5.67 2.21 16.99
N LEU A 208 4.74 1.48 16.36
CA LEU A 208 3.36 1.95 16.16
C LEU A 208 2.60 2.09 17.49
N ALA A 209 2.80 1.14 18.41
CA ALA A 209 2.18 1.19 19.73
C ALA A 209 2.71 2.37 20.57
N ALA A 210 4.02 2.62 20.54
CA ALA A 210 4.65 3.78 21.21
C ALA A 210 4.13 5.13 20.65
N ALA A 211 3.74 5.17 19.37
CA ALA A 211 3.08 6.32 18.74
C ALA A 211 1.57 6.44 19.07
N GLY A 212 1.05 5.61 19.98
CA GLY A 212 -0.34 5.67 20.45
C GLY A 212 -1.36 4.98 19.55
N LEU A 213 -0.93 4.08 18.66
CA LEU A 213 -1.82 3.27 17.84
C LEU A 213 -2.09 1.90 18.49
N GLN A 214 -3.32 1.41 18.38
CA GLN A 214 -3.68 0.05 18.72
C GLN A 214 -3.37 -0.86 17.54
N VAL A 215 -2.36 -1.73 17.68
CA VAL A 215 -1.87 -2.59 16.59
C VAL A 215 -2.53 -3.96 16.68
N ARG A 216 -3.15 -4.41 15.59
CA ARG A 216 -3.67 -5.78 15.46
C ARG A 216 -2.53 -6.72 15.04
N SER A 217 -2.64 -7.98 15.42
CA SER A 217 -1.66 -9.01 15.02
C SER A 217 -1.49 -9.02 13.49
N PRO A 218 -0.23 -9.09 13.00
CA PRO A 218 0.05 -9.17 11.57
C PRO A 218 -0.67 -10.36 10.93
N ARG A 219 -1.15 -10.18 9.70
CA ARG A 219 -1.81 -11.22 8.90
C ARG A 219 -1.08 -11.43 7.59
N PRO A 220 -0.87 -12.68 7.14
CA PRO A 220 -0.30 -12.94 5.84
C PRO A 220 -1.16 -12.32 4.73
N LEU A 221 -0.53 -11.55 3.84
CA LEU A 221 -1.19 -10.95 2.67
C LEU A 221 -0.31 -11.09 1.42
N HIS A 222 0.12 -12.30 1.14
CA HIS A 222 0.97 -12.63 0.00
C HIS A 222 0.23 -13.41 -1.10
N GLY A 223 -0.90 -14.03 -0.77
CA GLY A 223 -1.63 -14.88 -1.72
C GLY A 223 -0.74 -15.96 -2.32
N ARG A 224 -0.74 -16.04 -3.66
CA ARG A 224 0.10 -16.96 -4.46
C ARG A 224 1.42 -16.31 -4.92
N THR A 225 1.70 -15.08 -4.51
CA THR A 225 2.97 -14.41 -4.84
C THR A 225 4.14 -15.05 -4.08
N PRO A 226 5.38 -14.98 -4.59
CA PRO A 226 6.55 -15.54 -3.92
C PRO A 226 7.00 -14.71 -2.70
N PHE A 227 6.42 -13.53 -2.48
CA PHE A 227 6.83 -12.60 -1.44
C PHE A 227 6.21 -12.94 -0.08
N ASN A 228 6.97 -12.80 1.01
CA ASN A 228 6.50 -12.99 2.39
C ASN A 228 5.85 -11.70 2.93
N SER A 229 4.83 -11.19 2.25
CA SER A 229 4.19 -9.93 2.60
C SER A 229 3.11 -10.12 3.67
N TRP A 230 3.07 -9.21 4.63
CA TRP A 230 2.15 -9.21 5.77
C TRP A 230 1.42 -7.88 5.84
N LEU A 231 0.16 -7.91 6.23
CA LEU A 231 -0.65 -6.73 6.53
C LEU A 231 -0.70 -6.52 8.04
N LEU A 232 -0.32 -5.31 8.47
CA LEU A 232 -0.55 -4.80 9.81
C LEU A 232 -1.61 -3.71 9.74
N VAL A 233 -2.56 -3.76 10.65
CA VAL A 233 -3.61 -2.75 10.82
C VAL A 233 -3.40 -2.10 12.17
N ALA A 234 -3.13 -0.81 12.19
CA ALA A 234 -2.99 -0.02 13.40
C ALA A 234 -4.04 1.10 13.40
N GLU A 235 -4.75 1.27 14.51
CA GLU A 235 -5.87 2.21 14.62
C GLU A 235 -5.59 3.22 15.74
N ARG A 236 -5.83 4.50 15.48
CA ARG A 236 -5.82 5.51 16.53
C ARG A 236 -7.17 5.49 17.22
N PRO A 237 -7.23 5.30 18.56
CA PRO A 237 -8.48 5.36 19.31
C PRO A 237 -9.28 6.61 18.97
N ALA A 238 -10.59 6.48 18.86
CA ALA A 238 -11.48 7.64 18.83
C ALA A 238 -11.42 8.38 20.18
N LEU A 239 -11.57 9.69 20.16
CA LEU A 239 -11.59 10.51 21.38
C LEU A 239 -12.91 10.28 22.13
#